data_5530812b1c6c793b45456b962f274b2e
#
_entry.id   5530812b1c6c793b45456b962f274b2e
#
_cell.length_a   1.000
_cell.length_b   1.000
_cell.length_c   1.000
_cell.angle_alpha   90.00
_cell.angle_beta   90.00
_cell.angle_gamma   90.00
#
_symmetry.space_group_name_H-M   'P 1'
#
loop_
_entity.id
_entity.type
_entity.pdbx_description
1 polymer ?
#
loop_
_entity_poly.entity_id
_entity_poly.type
_entity_poly.pdbx_seq_one_letter_code
_entity_poly.pdbx_strand_id
1 'polypeptide(L)' 'MNKGRYLYGMRLRAAAPGAQPKGLDTWTEDVSGKYWCIIYYLHPLTEEECRAYDLDYLGREEDINEQ' A
#
# COMPACT_ATOMS: atom_id res chain seq x y z
N MET A 1 11.34 -14.76 -2.47
CA MET A 1 11.75 -13.48 -1.93
C MET A 1 10.86 -12.41 -2.47
N ASN A 2 10.32 -11.62 -1.60
CA ASN A 2 9.37 -10.60 -2.02
C ASN A 2 9.92 -9.20 -1.89
N LYS A 3 11.22 -9.09 -2.08
CA LYS A 3 11.82 -7.78 -2.03
C LYS A 3 11.32 -6.93 -3.17
N GLY A 4 11.23 -5.67 -2.94
CA GLY A 4 10.83 -4.76 -3.99
C GLY A 4 9.34 -4.64 -4.18
N ARG A 5 8.56 -5.12 -3.23
CA ARG A 5 7.13 -4.85 -3.30
C ARG A 5 6.89 -3.36 -3.17
N TYR A 6 5.77 -2.93 -3.73
CA TYR A 6 5.40 -1.53 -3.71
C TYR A 6 4.42 -1.29 -2.58
N LEU A 7 4.72 -0.31 -1.74
CA LEU A 7 3.93 -0.03 -0.55
C LEU A 7 3.08 1.21 -0.74
N TYR A 8 1.83 1.11 -0.31
CA TYR A 8 0.90 2.22 -0.40
C TYR A 8 0.17 2.36 0.92
N GLY A 9 0.00 3.61 1.35
CA GLY A 9 -0.73 3.90 2.57
C GLY A 9 -2.16 4.26 2.25
N MET A 10 -3.09 3.61 2.92
CA MET A 10 -4.51 3.90 2.77
C MET A 10 -4.90 5.04 3.67
N ARG A 11 -5.27 6.17 3.08
CA ARG A 11 -5.64 7.33 3.88
C ARG A 11 -7.05 7.21 4.42
N LEU A 12 -7.93 6.58 3.67
CA LEU A 12 -9.30 6.45 4.10
C LEU A 12 -9.50 5.09 4.75
N ARG A 13 -10.38 5.07 5.73
CA ARG A 13 -10.73 3.84 6.39
C ARG A 13 -11.56 3.01 5.44
N ALA A 14 -10.93 2.03 4.83
CA ALA A 14 -11.63 1.16 3.91
C ALA A 14 -12.64 0.33 4.68
N ALA A 15 -13.78 0.18 4.07
CA ALA A 15 -14.84 -0.56 4.73
C ALA A 15 -14.50 -2.03 4.84
N ALA A 16 -13.76 -2.54 3.91
CA ALA A 16 -13.50 -3.98 3.89
C ALA A 16 -12.25 -4.27 3.10
N PRO A 17 -11.66 -5.44 3.34
CA PRO A 17 -10.53 -5.90 2.55
C PRO A 17 -10.98 -6.07 1.15
N GLY A 18 -11.31 -5.69 0.35
CA GLY A 18 -11.69 -5.78 -1.02
C GLY A 18 -11.80 -4.40 -1.64
N ALA A 19 -11.67 -3.38 -0.81
CA ALA A 19 -11.80 -2.03 -1.30
C ALA A 19 -10.44 -1.46 -1.69
N GLN A 20 -9.67 -2.22 -2.42
CA GLN A 20 -8.37 -1.78 -2.90
C GLN A 20 -8.14 -2.37 -4.28
N PRO A 21 -7.19 -1.82 -5.04
CA PRO A 21 -6.94 -2.31 -6.38
C PRO A 21 -6.58 -3.79 -6.40
N LYS A 22 -6.85 -4.43 -7.50
CA LYS A 22 -6.58 -5.84 -7.65
C LYS A 22 -5.08 -6.11 -7.58
N GLY A 23 -4.75 -7.31 -7.16
CA GLY A 23 -3.36 -7.71 -7.11
C GLY A 23 -2.72 -7.52 -5.76
N LEU A 24 -3.51 -7.26 -4.75
CA LEU A 24 -2.97 -7.08 -3.41
C LEU A 24 -2.23 -8.33 -2.96
N ASP A 25 -1.00 -8.14 -2.51
CA ASP A 25 -0.20 -9.25 -2.01
C ASP A 25 -0.47 -9.46 -0.53
N THR A 26 -0.36 -8.40 0.25
CA THR A 26 -0.63 -8.49 1.68
C THR A 26 -0.84 -7.08 2.21
N TRP A 27 -1.20 -6.99 3.47
CA TRP A 27 -1.39 -5.69 4.11
C TRP A 27 -1.02 -5.81 5.57
N THR A 28 -0.78 -4.67 6.19
CA THR A 28 -0.45 -4.63 7.60
C THR A 28 -0.94 -3.31 8.18
N GLU A 29 -1.05 -3.27 9.48
CA GLU A 29 -1.45 -2.04 10.14
C GLU A 29 -0.29 -1.04 10.12
N ASP A 30 -0.64 0.23 10.06
CA ASP A 30 0.35 1.28 10.13
C ASP A 30 0.55 1.66 11.60
N VAL A 31 1.64 1.21 12.18
CA VAL A 31 1.89 1.46 13.60
C VAL A 31 2.09 2.93 13.88
N SER A 32 2.45 3.71 12.87
CA SER A 32 2.61 5.14 13.09
C SER A 32 1.27 5.85 13.20
N GLY A 33 0.21 5.23 12.75
CA GLY A 33 -1.10 5.82 12.82
C GLY A 33 -1.40 6.83 11.73
N LYS A 34 -0.49 7.02 10.81
CA LYS A 34 -0.69 7.99 9.75
C LYS A 34 -1.69 7.50 8.71
N TYR A 35 -1.71 6.21 8.49
CA TYR A 35 -2.62 5.62 7.52
C TYR A 35 -3.47 4.58 8.19
N TRP A 36 -4.59 4.27 7.56
CA TRP A 36 -5.45 3.21 8.04
C TRP A 36 -4.72 1.87 7.99
N CYS A 37 -4.01 1.63 6.90
CA CYS A 37 -3.20 0.43 6.78
C CYS A 37 -2.21 0.63 5.64
N ILE A 38 -1.24 -0.27 5.58
CA ILE A 38 -0.24 -0.28 4.52
C ILE A 38 -0.52 -1.50 3.66
N ILE A 39 -0.63 -1.32 2.35
CA ILE A 39 -0.90 -2.43 1.45
C ILE A 39 0.30 -2.64 0.54
N TYR A 40 0.56 -3.90 0.22
CA TYR A 40 1.75 -4.32 -0.51
C TYR A 40 1.35 -4.90 -1.85
N TYR A 41 1.99 -4.43 -2.92
CA TYR A 41 1.73 -4.92 -4.26
C TYR A 41 3.03 -5.36 -4.91
N LEU A 42 2.94 -6.38 -5.74
CA LEU A 42 4.11 -6.86 -6.50
C LEU A 42 4.35 -6.05 -7.75
N HIS A 43 3.44 -5.15 -8.08
CA HIS A 43 3.58 -4.28 -9.23
C HIS A 43 3.13 -2.89 -8.82
N PRO A 44 3.61 -1.86 -9.52
CA PRO A 44 3.20 -0.51 -9.16
C PRO A 44 1.75 -0.26 -9.56
N LEU A 45 1.07 0.53 -8.78
CA LEU A 45 -0.28 0.95 -9.10
C LEU A 45 -0.22 2.22 -9.94
N THR A 46 -1.24 2.41 -10.77
CA THR A 46 -1.30 3.62 -11.57
C THR A 46 -1.74 4.80 -10.71
N GLU A 47 -1.49 6.01 -11.23
CA GLU A 47 -1.96 7.20 -10.54
C GLU A 47 -3.47 7.19 -10.40
N GLU A 48 -4.15 6.68 -11.41
CA GLU A 48 -5.61 6.59 -11.35
C GLU A 48 -6.06 5.70 -10.22
N GLU A 49 -5.40 4.57 -10.04
CA GLU A 49 -5.75 3.65 -8.97
C GLU A 49 -5.50 4.29 -7.62
N CYS A 50 -4.36 4.95 -7.48
CA CYS A 50 -4.06 5.61 -6.21
C CYS A 50 -5.07 6.69 -5.90
N ARG A 51 -5.48 7.44 -6.90
CA ARG A 51 -6.45 8.51 -6.69
C ARG A 51 -7.81 7.96 -6.37
N ALA A 52 -8.19 6.89 -7.04
CA ALA A 52 -9.52 6.31 -6.84
C ALA A 52 -9.67 5.73 -5.44
N TYR A 53 -8.59 5.25 -4.86
CA TYR A 53 -8.64 4.59 -3.56
C TYR A 53 -7.97 5.42 -2.46
N ASP A 54 -7.56 6.63 -2.77
CA ASP A 54 -6.91 7.53 -1.80
C ASP A 54 -5.68 6.88 -1.19
N LEU A 55 -4.79 6.44 -2.06
CA LEU A 55 -3.56 5.80 -1.63
C LEU A 55 -2.38 6.73 -1.85
N ASP A 56 -1.42 6.66 -0.93
CA ASP A 56 -0.16 7.38 -1.06
C ASP A 56 0.94 6.36 -1.32
N TYR A 57 1.73 6.60 -2.34
CA TYR A 57 2.85 5.73 -2.63
C TYR A 57 3.94 5.96 -1.58
N LEU A 58 4.34 4.92 -0.88
CA LEU A 58 5.31 5.03 0.18
C LEU A 58 6.71 4.60 -0.23
N GLY A 59 6.83 3.95 -1.37
CA GLY A 59 8.12 3.50 -1.81
C GLY A 59 8.17 2.00 -1.97
N ARG A 60 9.30 1.50 -2.38
CA ARG A 60 9.48 0.06 -2.53
C ARG A 60 9.98 -0.51 -1.24
N GLU A 61 9.63 -1.76 -1.00
CA GLU A 61 9.96 -2.41 0.26
C GLU A 61 11.44 -2.37 0.57
N GLU A 62 12.27 -2.62 -0.43
CA GLU A 62 13.70 -2.65 -0.18
C GLU A 62 14.24 -1.27 0.16
N ASP A 63 13.63 -0.22 -0.38
CA ASP A 63 14.08 1.13 -0.06
C ASP A 63 13.72 1.49 1.37
N ILE A 64 12.57 1.03 1.82
CA ILE A 64 12.10 1.35 3.15
C ILE A 64 12.88 0.61 4.21
N ASN A 65 13.28 -0.61 3.89
CA ASN A 65 14.01 -1.42 4.86
C ASN A 65 15.48 -1.10 4.93
N GLU A 66 15.93 -0.23 4.10
CA GLU A 66 17.34 0.12 4.10
C GLU A 66 17.58 1.20 5.13
N GLN A 67 18.10 0.82 6.22
CA GLN A 67 18.35 1.77 7.30
C GLN A 67 19.79 1.72 7.73
#